data_f1a1b9cfe6a01e1ba35332c96446764d
#
_entry.id   f1a1b9cfe6a01e1ba35332c96446764d
#
_cell.length_a   1.000
_cell.length_b   1.000
_cell.length_c   1.000
_cell.angle_alpha   90.00
_cell.angle_beta   90.00
_cell.angle_gamma   90.00
#
_symmetry.space_group_name_H-M   'P 1'
#
loop_
_entity.id
_entity.type
_entity.pdbx_description
1 polymer ?
#
loop_
_entity_poly.entity_id
_entity_poly.type
_entity_poly.pdbx_seq_one_letter_code
_entity_poly.pdbx_strand_id
1 'polypeptide(L)'
;MTRRYASAGAVVATDDLNCPHILLLDQVRKTGERQTVAPKGRLEPGESPLHAAKREVAEEAGLTDTHYSAYLGQEAYTFIDNDGTPAAKTVDWFLFTTATTATTPARDEGFVQARWLEAPAARRAASHPQFQQMLDRALAVITWRAARPLPFSRKLGRLVNQVGAEAQVAIAGHLGAGVGLCGSAARGDFVEGWSDADFIAWNLPPTSAAAMTLHEIVGEAAQRHGPRASLHLADNHGGAARRLDPLYDMKMRTVLRRVGLDTAVIAGAAPTSSATPVQTDLAGDLAILHAFAVARLAAHHRKESEREDTARRVLSVLSSAGRLLVTGRAPEVSLRLLDVVEALREWPDSELRLLLRDYDAYRRAGANDIEQAERLAARVPGALVATRSMLNESASL
;
A
#
# COMPACT_ATOMS: atom_id res chain seq x y z
N MET A 1 34.62 -2.52 -5.68
CA MET A 1 33.29 -2.91 -5.14
C MET A 1 32.42 -1.66 -5.05
N THR A 2 31.16 -1.70 -5.50
CA THR A 2 30.22 -0.58 -5.35
C THR A 2 29.66 -0.56 -3.94
N ARG A 3 29.79 0.55 -3.22
CA ARG A 3 29.15 0.72 -1.91
C ARG A 3 27.64 0.81 -2.06
N ARG A 4 26.89 0.30 -1.09
CA ARG A 4 25.44 0.39 -1.07
C ARG A 4 24.95 1.12 0.17
N TYR A 5 24.06 2.08 -0.05
CA TYR A 5 23.44 2.86 1.01
C TYR A 5 21.92 2.72 0.94
N ALA A 6 21.30 2.43 2.08
CA ALA A 6 19.88 2.50 2.26
C ALA A 6 19.52 3.78 3.04
N SER A 7 18.50 4.48 2.58
CA SER A 7 18.00 5.71 3.17
C SER A 7 16.49 5.73 3.15
N ALA A 8 15.89 6.57 3.96
CA ALA A 8 14.48 6.87 3.90
C ALA A 8 14.25 8.39 3.96
N GLY A 9 13.16 8.82 3.37
CA GLY A 9 12.77 10.22 3.35
C GLY A 9 11.27 10.41 3.36
N ALA A 10 10.83 11.65 3.60
CA ALA A 10 9.43 11.98 3.71
C ALA A 10 9.04 13.19 2.88
N VAL A 11 7.91 13.09 2.21
CA VAL A 11 7.08 14.24 1.85
C VAL A 11 6.18 14.50 3.06
N VAL A 12 6.24 15.68 3.65
CA VAL A 12 5.38 16.06 4.76
C VAL A 12 4.41 17.12 4.27
N ALA A 13 3.11 16.86 4.45
CA ALA A 13 2.03 17.76 4.07
C ALA A 13 1.22 18.22 5.29
N THR A 14 0.60 19.39 5.22
CA THR A 14 -0.39 19.80 6.21
C THR A 14 -1.63 18.92 6.15
N ASP A 15 -2.36 18.81 7.26
CA ASP A 15 -3.60 18.03 7.34
C ASP A 15 -4.76 18.65 6.53
N ASP A 16 -4.63 19.91 6.09
CA ASP A 16 -5.58 20.51 5.16
C ASP A 16 -5.38 19.93 3.75
N LEU A 17 -6.10 18.87 3.47
CA LEU A 17 -6.01 18.16 2.18
C LEU A 17 -6.60 18.94 1.00
N ASN A 18 -7.38 20.01 1.25
CA ASN A 18 -7.94 20.85 0.19
C ASN A 18 -6.94 21.91 -0.28
N CYS A 19 -6.08 22.36 0.62
CA CYS A 19 -5.00 23.29 0.33
C CYS A 19 -3.69 22.82 0.99
N PRO A 20 -3.12 21.70 0.54
CA PRO A 20 -1.97 21.11 1.19
C PRO A 20 -0.73 21.96 0.98
N HIS A 21 -0.05 22.27 2.08
CA HIS A 21 1.29 22.85 2.06
C HIS A 21 2.30 21.75 2.31
N ILE A 22 3.35 21.73 1.52
CA ILE A 22 4.43 20.74 1.56
C ILE A 22 5.65 21.34 2.24
N LEU A 23 6.21 20.61 3.19
CA LEU A 23 7.46 21.00 3.84
C LEU A 23 8.65 20.73 2.93
N LEU A 24 9.45 21.77 2.69
CA LEU A 24 10.77 21.67 2.07
C LEU A 24 11.80 22.36 2.92
N LEU A 25 13.04 21.88 2.85
CA LEU A 25 14.20 22.38 3.57
C LEU A 25 15.18 23.01 2.58
N ASP A 26 15.61 24.23 2.83
CA ASP A 26 16.69 24.87 2.09
C ASP A 26 18.01 24.50 2.79
N GLN A 27 18.87 23.80 2.06
CA GLN A 27 20.17 23.33 2.54
C GLN A 27 21.31 24.04 1.81
N VAL A 28 22.32 24.45 2.56
CA VAL A 28 23.61 24.90 2.03
C VAL A 28 24.63 23.79 2.27
N ARG A 29 25.08 23.16 1.22
CA ARG A 29 26.09 22.11 1.30
C ARG A 29 27.46 22.67 1.68
N LYS A 30 28.36 21.83 2.15
CA LYS A 30 29.76 22.19 2.46
C LYS A 30 30.49 22.79 1.25
N THR A 31 30.04 22.51 0.04
CA THR A 31 30.53 23.11 -1.21
C THR A 31 30.02 24.53 -1.46
N GLY A 32 29.08 25.04 -0.64
CA GLY A 32 28.39 26.31 -0.85
C GLY A 32 27.16 26.22 -1.78
N GLU A 33 26.89 25.06 -2.37
CA GLU A 33 25.73 24.81 -3.22
C GLU A 33 24.45 24.88 -2.39
N ARG A 34 23.43 25.59 -2.92
CA ARG A 34 22.10 25.66 -2.31
C ARG A 34 21.15 24.67 -2.96
N GLN A 35 20.42 23.94 -2.14
CA GLN A 35 19.43 22.96 -2.59
C GLN A 35 18.16 23.10 -1.76
N THR A 36 17.02 22.83 -2.40
CA THR A 36 15.73 22.71 -1.72
C THR A 36 15.30 21.25 -1.80
N VAL A 37 15.22 20.59 -0.65
CA VAL A 37 15.08 19.14 -0.51
C VAL A 37 14.00 18.80 0.49
N ALA A 38 13.58 17.52 0.51
CA ALA A 38 12.78 16.96 1.58
C ALA A 38 13.66 16.32 2.66
N PRO A 39 13.16 16.19 3.89
CA PRO A 39 13.84 15.45 4.95
C PRO A 39 14.15 14.01 4.54
N LYS A 40 15.40 13.59 4.67
CA LYS A 40 15.83 12.22 4.37
C LYS A 40 17.23 11.92 4.89
N GLY A 41 17.46 10.72 5.37
CA GLY A 41 18.78 10.28 5.76
C GLY A 41 19.00 8.79 5.69
N ARG A 42 20.14 8.34 6.21
CA ARG A 42 20.53 6.93 6.20
C ARG A 42 19.78 6.16 7.27
N LEU A 43 19.49 4.88 6.97
CA LEU A 43 18.98 3.96 7.96
C LEU A 43 20.08 3.66 8.98
N GLU A 44 19.72 3.66 10.26
CA GLU A 44 20.54 3.14 11.34
C GLU A 44 20.47 1.60 11.40
N PRO A 45 21.45 0.92 12.02
CA PRO A 45 21.42 -0.52 12.17
C PRO A 45 20.16 -1.01 12.89
N GLY A 46 19.37 -1.87 12.21
CA GLY A 46 18.11 -2.41 12.72
C GLY A 46 16.90 -1.49 12.60
N GLU A 47 17.06 -0.30 12.02
CA GLU A 47 15.97 0.65 11.83
C GLU A 47 15.13 0.32 10.59
N SER A 48 13.81 0.45 10.71
CA SER A 48 12.93 0.33 9.54
C SER A 48 12.96 1.63 8.70
N PRO A 49 12.74 1.53 7.37
CA PRO A 49 12.65 2.72 6.54
C PRO A 49 11.59 3.74 7.01
N LEU A 50 10.46 3.27 7.52
CA LEU A 50 9.41 4.16 8.05
C LEU A 50 9.87 4.91 9.30
N HIS A 51 10.56 4.23 10.20
CA HIS A 51 11.09 4.87 11.41
C HIS A 51 12.22 5.85 11.07
N ALA A 52 13.11 5.47 10.16
CA ALA A 52 14.16 6.37 9.67
C ALA A 52 13.57 7.65 9.06
N ALA A 53 12.56 7.52 8.19
CA ALA A 53 11.91 8.69 7.60
C ALA A 53 11.29 9.61 8.66
N LYS A 54 10.64 9.02 9.69
CA LYS A 54 10.05 9.80 10.79
C LYS A 54 11.12 10.46 11.66
N ARG A 55 12.22 9.76 11.98
CA ARG A 55 13.37 10.30 12.72
C ARG A 55 14.01 11.46 11.95
N GLU A 56 14.27 11.29 10.66
CA GLU A 56 14.88 12.33 9.82
C GLU A 56 13.99 13.59 9.74
N VAL A 57 12.66 13.46 9.69
CA VAL A 57 11.76 14.62 9.76
C VAL A 57 11.91 15.34 11.11
N ALA A 58 12.05 14.61 12.21
CA ALA A 58 12.23 15.20 13.53
C ALA A 58 13.61 15.86 13.67
N GLU A 59 14.67 15.24 13.14
CA GLU A 59 16.05 15.73 13.23
C GLU A 59 16.25 16.93 12.30
N GLU A 60 15.94 16.82 11.01
CA GLU A 60 16.23 17.85 10.02
C GLU A 60 15.27 19.05 10.06
N ALA A 61 14.00 18.84 10.43
CA ALA A 61 12.96 19.87 10.43
C ALA A 61 12.45 20.25 11.83
N GLY A 62 12.82 19.50 12.88
CA GLY A 62 12.29 19.70 14.22
C GLY A 62 10.83 19.33 14.39
N LEU A 63 10.27 18.54 13.49
CA LEU A 63 8.84 18.22 13.43
C LEU A 63 8.58 16.81 13.95
N THR A 64 8.02 16.68 15.15
CA THR A 64 7.79 15.41 15.83
C THR A 64 6.35 14.91 15.73
N ASP A 65 5.37 15.81 15.56
CA ASP A 65 3.97 15.47 15.44
C ASP A 65 3.60 15.19 13.97
N THR A 66 3.97 13.99 13.51
CA THR A 66 3.67 13.53 12.15
C THR A 66 2.92 12.22 12.15
N HIS A 67 1.96 12.11 11.24
CA HIS A 67 1.13 10.93 11.06
C HIS A 67 1.43 10.26 9.72
N TYR A 68 1.77 8.99 9.76
CA TYR A 68 1.97 8.20 8.54
C TYR A 68 0.71 8.21 7.68
N SER A 69 0.89 8.45 6.41
CA SER A 69 -0.17 8.56 5.43
C SER A 69 -0.06 7.52 4.30
N ALA A 70 1.08 7.44 3.64
CA ALA A 70 1.30 6.48 2.55
C ALA A 70 2.79 6.19 2.33
N TYR A 71 3.09 5.04 1.76
CA TYR A 71 4.38 4.78 1.11
C TYR A 71 4.33 5.27 -0.34
N LEU A 72 5.33 6.05 -0.74
CA LEU A 72 5.37 6.67 -2.07
C LEU A 72 6.21 5.90 -3.08
N GLY A 73 6.94 4.91 -2.63
CA GLY A 73 7.84 4.11 -3.46
C GLY A 73 9.31 4.31 -3.16
N GLN A 74 10.15 3.58 -3.87
CA GLN A 74 11.59 3.62 -3.73
C GLN A 74 12.23 4.33 -4.93
N GLU A 75 13.22 5.16 -4.64
CA GLU A 75 14.13 5.77 -5.60
C GLU A 75 15.47 5.04 -5.53
N ALA A 76 16.13 4.83 -6.66
CA ALA A 76 17.47 4.27 -6.71
C ALA A 76 18.35 5.07 -7.67
N TYR A 77 19.56 5.39 -7.24
CA TYR A 77 20.54 6.08 -8.08
C TYR A 77 21.98 5.70 -7.71
N THR A 78 22.90 5.99 -8.62
CA THR A 78 24.33 5.81 -8.43
C THR A 78 25.02 7.17 -8.36
N PHE A 79 26.09 7.25 -7.61
CA PHE A 79 26.92 8.46 -7.46
C PHE A 79 28.36 8.07 -7.15
N ILE A 80 29.23 9.04 -7.18
CA ILE A 80 30.62 8.88 -6.70
C ILE A 80 30.70 9.43 -5.27
N ASP A 81 31.12 8.60 -4.35
CA ASP A 81 31.28 8.97 -2.94
C ASP A 81 32.47 9.94 -2.77
N ASN A 82 32.58 10.57 -1.62
CA ASN A 82 33.62 11.61 -1.32
C ASN A 82 35.04 11.12 -1.50
N ASP A 83 35.28 9.81 -1.40
CA ASP A 83 36.60 9.18 -1.61
C ASP A 83 36.82 8.67 -3.06
N GLY A 84 35.94 9.02 -3.99
CA GLY A 84 35.98 8.59 -5.38
C GLY A 84 35.43 7.18 -5.64
N THR A 85 34.89 6.48 -4.64
CA THR A 85 34.34 5.14 -4.81
C THR A 85 32.95 5.19 -5.41
N PRO A 86 32.62 4.36 -6.44
CA PRO A 86 31.26 4.23 -6.95
C PRO A 86 30.31 3.73 -5.84
N ALA A 87 29.19 4.40 -5.71
CA ALA A 87 28.18 4.08 -4.73
C ALA A 87 26.79 4.00 -5.37
N ALA A 88 25.94 3.11 -4.83
CA ALA A 88 24.52 3.02 -5.14
C ALA A 88 23.71 3.35 -3.89
N LYS A 89 22.68 4.15 -4.05
CA LYS A 89 21.77 4.54 -2.97
C LYS A 89 20.34 4.22 -3.32
N THR A 90 19.63 3.62 -2.37
CA THR A 90 18.17 3.49 -2.42
C THR A 90 17.56 4.41 -1.36
N VAL A 91 16.45 5.03 -1.67
CA VAL A 91 15.69 5.88 -0.75
C VAL A 91 14.24 5.45 -0.77
N ASP A 92 13.74 4.99 0.36
CA ASP A 92 12.31 4.70 0.56
C ASP A 92 11.58 5.98 0.97
N TRP A 93 10.55 6.36 0.22
CA TRP A 93 9.82 7.60 0.41
C TRP A 93 8.44 7.36 1.02
N PHE A 94 8.10 8.20 1.99
CA PHE A 94 6.83 8.15 2.71
C PHE A 94 6.12 9.49 2.65
N LEU A 95 4.79 9.46 2.72
CA LEU A 95 3.95 10.62 2.96
C LEU A 95 3.56 10.65 4.43
N PHE A 96 3.85 11.75 5.09
CA PHE A 96 3.31 12.09 6.41
C PHE A 96 2.39 13.29 6.31
N THR A 97 1.44 13.40 7.26
CA THR A 97 0.64 14.59 7.47
C THR A 97 0.86 15.13 8.88
N THR A 98 0.60 16.43 9.06
CA THR A 98 0.73 17.11 10.33
C THR A 98 -0.25 18.27 10.47
N ALA A 99 -0.73 18.52 11.69
CA ALA A 99 -1.53 19.69 12.04
C ALA A 99 -0.67 20.93 12.38
N THR A 100 0.63 20.73 12.64
CA THR A 100 1.54 21.83 13.02
C THR A 100 2.48 22.23 11.89
N THR A 101 2.70 23.50 11.73
CA THR A 101 3.70 24.05 10.79
C THR A 101 4.93 24.62 11.50
N ALA A 102 5.00 24.49 12.82
CA ALA A 102 6.18 24.92 13.59
C ALA A 102 7.35 23.98 13.29
N THR A 103 8.45 24.54 12.80
CA THR A 103 9.65 23.80 12.40
C THR A 103 10.92 24.44 12.97
N THR A 104 11.92 23.62 13.22
CA THR A 104 13.26 24.06 13.68
C THR A 104 14.32 23.34 12.83
N PRO A 105 14.79 23.92 11.73
CA PRO A 105 15.78 23.30 10.85
C PRO A 105 17.10 23.03 11.57
N ALA A 106 17.70 21.86 11.33
CA ALA A 106 19.02 21.46 11.86
C ALA A 106 20.14 22.26 11.18
N ARG A 107 20.51 23.39 11.76
CA ARG A 107 21.49 24.31 11.19
C ARG A 107 22.91 23.73 11.15
N ASP A 108 23.25 22.85 12.04
CA ASP A 108 24.52 22.12 12.12
C ASP A 108 24.69 21.14 10.93
N GLU A 109 23.59 20.70 10.33
CA GLU A 109 23.56 19.89 9.11
C GLU A 109 23.44 20.72 7.81
N GLY A 110 23.48 22.04 7.95
CA GLY A 110 23.40 22.98 6.83
C GLY A 110 21.99 23.34 6.39
N PHE A 111 20.96 22.94 7.10
CA PHE A 111 19.59 23.36 6.83
C PHE A 111 19.36 24.77 7.37
N VAL A 112 19.20 25.71 6.46
CA VAL A 112 19.11 27.15 6.82
C VAL A 112 17.68 27.62 7.03
N GLN A 113 16.73 26.99 6.36
CA GLN A 113 15.30 27.34 6.40
C GLN A 113 14.41 26.14 6.12
N ALA A 114 13.29 26.07 6.82
CA ALA A 114 12.15 25.22 6.48
C ALA A 114 11.03 26.07 5.88
N ARG A 115 10.43 25.62 4.79
CA ARG A 115 9.36 26.33 4.09
C ARG A 115 8.17 25.42 3.87
N TRP A 116 6.99 25.92 4.18
CA TRP A 116 5.74 25.32 3.81
C TRP A 116 5.23 25.98 2.53
N LEU A 117 5.17 25.22 1.45
CA LEU A 117 4.82 25.71 0.13
C LEU A 117 3.57 25.00 -0.39
N GLU A 118 2.70 25.74 -1.06
CA GLU A 118 1.64 25.12 -1.85
C GLU A 118 2.23 24.12 -2.86
N ALA A 119 1.48 23.06 -3.15
CA ALA A 119 1.93 21.95 -3.97
C ALA A 119 2.61 22.33 -5.30
N PRO A 120 2.06 23.25 -6.13
CA PRO A 120 2.74 23.67 -7.37
C PRO A 120 4.05 24.42 -7.11
N ALA A 121 4.11 25.20 -6.03
CA ALA A 121 5.32 25.94 -5.64
C ALA A 121 6.39 24.99 -5.10
N ALA A 122 6.01 24.03 -4.27
CA ALA A 122 6.91 22.98 -3.76
C ALA A 122 7.55 22.18 -4.89
N ARG A 123 6.76 21.79 -5.90
CA ARG A 123 7.26 21.07 -7.07
C ARG A 123 8.29 21.88 -7.85
N ARG A 124 8.05 23.18 -8.07
CA ARG A 124 9.01 24.05 -8.77
C ARG A 124 10.28 24.31 -7.96
N ALA A 125 10.16 24.38 -6.63
CA ALA A 125 11.28 24.65 -5.73
C ALA A 125 12.19 23.43 -5.54
N ALA A 126 11.69 22.21 -5.68
CA ALA A 126 12.43 20.99 -5.49
C ALA A 126 13.62 20.87 -6.46
N SER A 127 14.83 20.75 -5.90
CA SER A 127 16.08 20.77 -6.67
C SER A 127 16.36 19.50 -7.47
N HIS A 128 15.74 18.37 -7.09
CA HIS A 128 16.02 17.07 -7.71
C HIS A 128 14.81 16.53 -8.48
N PRO A 129 14.96 16.19 -9.79
CA PRO A 129 13.86 15.66 -10.60
C PRO A 129 13.21 14.38 -10.04
N GLN A 130 14.02 13.52 -9.43
CA GLN A 130 13.54 12.28 -8.82
C GLN A 130 12.62 12.58 -7.63
N PHE A 131 12.97 13.57 -6.83
CA PHE A 131 12.11 14.01 -5.73
C PHE A 131 10.81 14.65 -6.23
N GLN A 132 10.83 15.34 -7.38
CA GLN A 132 9.61 15.85 -8.01
C GLN A 132 8.63 14.73 -8.34
N GLN A 133 9.11 13.55 -8.77
CA GLN A 133 8.25 12.38 -8.98
C GLN A 133 7.60 11.89 -7.67
N MET A 134 8.34 11.92 -6.56
CA MET A 134 7.78 11.55 -5.26
C MET A 134 6.75 12.57 -4.78
N LEU A 135 6.98 13.86 -5.05
CA LEU A 135 5.97 14.91 -4.83
C LEU A 135 4.70 14.67 -5.66
N ASP A 136 4.84 14.36 -6.95
CA ASP A 136 3.70 14.08 -7.82
C ASP A 136 2.88 12.88 -7.29
N ARG A 137 3.55 11.83 -6.80
CA ARG A 137 2.89 10.69 -6.15
C ARG A 137 2.20 11.09 -4.83
N ALA A 138 2.87 11.88 -4.00
CA ALA A 138 2.28 12.38 -2.76
C ALA A 138 1.02 13.23 -3.04
N LEU A 139 1.10 14.12 -4.02
CA LEU A 139 -0.02 14.96 -4.42
C LEU A 139 -1.18 14.15 -4.99
N ALA A 140 -0.91 13.12 -5.77
CA ALA A 140 -1.96 12.20 -6.22
C ALA A 140 -2.68 11.54 -5.04
N VAL A 141 -1.94 11.08 -4.01
CA VAL A 141 -2.52 10.53 -2.78
C VAL A 141 -3.34 11.58 -2.01
N ILE A 142 -2.81 12.81 -1.87
CA ILE A 142 -3.45 13.91 -1.13
C ILE A 142 -4.73 14.35 -1.85
N THR A 143 -4.65 14.64 -3.15
CA THR A 143 -5.80 15.07 -3.97
C THR A 143 -6.90 14.04 -3.92
N TRP A 144 -6.51 12.78 -3.99
CA TRP A 144 -7.42 11.68 -3.92
C TRP A 144 -8.08 11.51 -2.53
N ARG A 145 -7.36 11.77 -1.42
CA ARG A 145 -7.93 11.81 -0.06
C ARG A 145 -8.82 13.01 0.18
N ALA A 146 -8.47 14.19 -0.35
CA ALA A 146 -9.30 15.39 -0.27
C ALA A 146 -10.67 15.17 -0.94
N ALA A 147 -10.67 14.49 -2.09
CA ALA A 147 -11.92 14.13 -2.76
C ALA A 147 -12.76 13.10 -1.97
N ARG A 148 -12.14 12.38 -1.00
CA ARG A 148 -12.75 11.24 -0.31
C ARG A 148 -12.15 11.02 1.07
N PRO A 149 -12.52 11.83 2.07
CA PRO A 149 -11.97 11.68 3.42
C PRO A 149 -12.41 10.33 4.00
N LEU A 150 -11.45 9.41 4.17
CA LEU A 150 -11.64 8.21 4.96
C LEU A 150 -10.72 8.31 6.16
N PRO A 151 -11.26 8.51 7.38
CA PRO A 151 -10.44 8.41 8.57
C PRO A 151 -10.00 6.94 8.73
N PHE A 152 -8.69 6.70 8.92
CA PHE A 152 -8.27 5.50 9.62
C PHE A 152 -9.02 5.49 10.95
N SER A 153 -9.82 4.46 11.21
CA SER A 153 -10.39 4.35 12.54
C SER A 153 -9.23 4.33 13.54
N ARG A 154 -9.42 4.93 14.73
CA ARG A 154 -8.39 4.90 15.80
C ARG A 154 -7.93 3.45 16.09
N LYS A 155 -8.82 2.48 15.91
CA LYS A 155 -8.55 1.06 16.13
C LYS A 155 -7.57 0.52 15.10
N LEU A 156 -7.81 0.77 13.80
CA LEU A 156 -6.90 0.35 12.75
C LEU A 156 -5.51 0.99 12.91
N GLY A 157 -5.44 2.28 13.23
CA GLY A 157 -4.17 2.96 13.47
C GLY A 157 -3.37 2.35 14.63
N ARG A 158 -4.03 2.02 15.74
CA ARG A 158 -3.37 1.35 16.88
C ARG A 158 -2.87 -0.04 16.53
N LEU A 159 -3.68 -0.81 15.79
CA LEU A 159 -3.30 -2.15 15.31
C LEU A 159 -2.05 -2.07 14.42
N VAL A 160 -2.05 -1.19 13.42
CA VAL A 160 -0.92 -1.03 12.50
C VAL A 160 0.35 -0.58 13.21
N ASN A 161 0.24 0.36 14.15
CA ASN A 161 1.37 0.85 14.93
C ASN A 161 1.98 -0.25 15.81
N GLN A 162 1.14 -1.04 16.49
CA GLN A 162 1.61 -2.16 17.31
C GLN A 162 2.31 -3.21 16.45
N VAL A 163 1.66 -3.65 15.37
CA VAL A 163 2.24 -4.66 14.45
C VAL A 163 3.56 -4.15 13.88
N GLY A 164 3.63 -2.89 13.44
CA GLY A 164 4.87 -2.32 12.89
C GLY A 164 6.03 -2.30 13.88
N ALA A 165 5.77 -1.87 15.12
CA ALA A 165 6.78 -1.81 16.17
C ALA A 165 7.30 -3.20 16.57
N GLU A 166 6.41 -4.16 16.79
CA GLU A 166 6.78 -5.51 17.22
C GLU A 166 7.38 -6.33 16.07
N ALA A 167 6.86 -6.16 14.83
CA ALA A 167 7.41 -6.80 13.65
C ALA A 167 8.86 -6.40 13.39
N GLN A 168 9.21 -5.14 13.61
CA GLN A 168 10.59 -4.65 13.46
C GLN A 168 11.58 -5.46 14.32
N VAL A 169 11.18 -5.83 15.53
CA VAL A 169 11.99 -6.66 16.42
C VAL A 169 12.02 -8.11 15.95
N ALA A 170 10.86 -8.64 15.56
CA ALA A 170 10.73 -10.05 15.16
C ALA A 170 11.55 -10.40 13.90
N ILE A 171 11.68 -9.45 12.95
CA ILE A 171 12.44 -9.67 11.70
C ILE A 171 13.91 -9.20 11.80
N ALA A 172 14.35 -8.69 12.95
CA ALA A 172 15.73 -8.28 13.15
C ALA A 172 16.69 -9.44 12.85
N GLY A 173 17.70 -9.20 12.04
CA GLY A 173 18.64 -10.23 11.60
C GLY A 173 18.25 -11.02 10.34
N HIS A 174 17.05 -10.82 9.80
CA HIS A 174 16.63 -11.40 8.51
C HIS A 174 16.87 -10.39 7.38
N LEU A 175 17.97 -10.57 6.66
CA LEU A 175 18.39 -9.63 5.61
C LEU A 175 17.32 -9.52 4.50
N GLY A 176 16.89 -8.29 4.24
CA GLY A 176 15.90 -7.98 3.23
C GLY A 176 14.47 -8.35 3.61
N ALA A 177 14.23 -8.88 4.82
CA ALA A 177 12.89 -9.13 5.30
C ALA A 177 12.13 -7.82 5.55
N GLY A 178 10.83 -7.85 5.33
CA GLY A 178 9.96 -6.72 5.62
C GLY A 178 8.51 -7.14 5.85
N VAL A 179 7.77 -6.24 6.45
CA VAL A 179 6.33 -6.39 6.70
C VAL A 179 5.61 -5.15 6.19
N GLY A 180 4.51 -5.35 5.50
CA GLY A 180 3.66 -4.28 4.99
C GLY A 180 2.20 -4.47 5.36
N LEU A 181 1.49 -3.35 5.45
CA LEU A 181 0.03 -3.32 5.41
C LEU A 181 -0.41 -3.35 3.95
N CYS A 182 -1.38 -4.18 3.62
CA CYS A 182 -1.90 -4.28 2.25
C CYS A 182 -3.44 -4.25 2.21
N GLY A 183 -4.00 -4.47 1.06
CA GLY A 183 -5.45 -4.57 0.93
C GLY A 183 -6.19 -3.23 1.12
N SER A 184 -7.41 -3.30 1.60
CA SER A 184 -8.29 -2.13 1.81
C SER A 184 -7.71 -1.13 2.81
N ALA A 185 -7.00 -1.60 3.82
CA ALA A 185 -6.38 -0.75 4.82
C ALA A 185 -5.27 0.15 4.21
N ALA A 186 -4.38 -0.41 3.39
CA ALA A 186 -3.34 0.35 2.70
C ALA A 186 -3.90 1.31 1.65
N ARG A 187 -4.95 0.89 0.93
CA ARG A 187 -5.59 1.73 -0.08
C ARG A 187 -6.48 2.82 0.50
N GLY A 188 -6.84 2.75 1.79
CA GLY A 188 -7.76 3.68 2.44
C GLY A 188 -9.25 3.46 2.07
N ASP A 189 -9.62 2.26 1.63
CA ASP A 189 -11.02 1.84 1.45
C ASP A 189 -11.47 0.80 2.51
N PHE A 190 -10.82 0.84 3.67
CA PHE A 190 -11.16 0.01 4.82
C PHE A 190 -12.53 0.39 5.39
N VAL A 191 -13.37 -0.59 5.61
CA VAL A 191 -14.68 -0.42 6.25
C VAL A 191 -14.67 -1.22 7.56
N GLU A 192 -14.80 -0.51 8.69
CA GLU A 192 -14.79 -1.13 10.01
C GLU A 192 -15.94 -2.13 10.14
N GLY A 193 -15.68 -3.28 10.74
CA GLY A 193 -16.64 -4.39 10.85
C GLY A 193 -16.74 -5.28 9.62
N TRP A 194 -16.42 -4.78 8.43
CA TRP A 194 -16.46 -5.53 7.18
C TRP A 194 -15.08 -5.94 6.67
N SER A 195 -14.15 -4.99 6.59
CA SER A 195 -12.80 -5.22 6.06
C SER A 195 -11.89 -5.89 7.07
N ASP A 196 -11.00 -6.76 6.60
CA ASP A 196 -9.87 -7.26 7.37
C ASP A 196 -8.66 -6.34 7.17
N ALA A 197 -7.82 -6.21 8.19
CA ALA A 197 -6.51 -5.57 8.08
C ALA A 197 -5.50 -6.63 7.61
N ASP A 198 -5.14 -6.56 6.33
CA ASP A 198 -4.25 -7.54 5.73
C ASP A 198 -2.80 -7.08 5.84
N PHE A 199 -1.97 -7.91 6.46
CA PHE A 199 -0.53 -7.73 6.51
C PHE A 199 0.15 -8.73 5.58
N ILE A 200 1.30 -8.34 5.05
CA ILE A 200 2.13 -9.18 4.20
C ILE A 200 3.58 -9.09 4.66
N ALA A 201 4.24 -10.23 4.80
CA ALA A 201 5.66 -10.30 5.07
C ALA A 201 6.38 -10.98 3.91
N TRP A 202 7.58 -10.52 3.60
CA TRP A 202 8.41 -11.05 2.52
C TRP A 202 9.83 -11.32 2.99
N ASN A 203 10.54 -12.16 2.24
CA ASN A 203 11.90 -12.63 2.54
C ASN A 203 12.04 -13.32 3.90
N LEU A 204 10.97 -13.99 4.34
CA LEU A 204 10.96 -14.81 5.53
C LEU A 204 10.58 -16.25 5.15
N PRO A 205 11.37 -17.27 5.52
CA PRO A 205 10.94 -18.64 5.37
C PRO A 205 9.66 -18.89 6.18
N PRO A 206 8.62 -19.51 5.60
CA PRO A 206 7.34 -19.73 6.29
C PRO A 206 7.46 -20.51 7.60
N THR A 207 8.50 -21.34 7.71
CA THR A 207 8.78 -22.16 8.90
C THR A 207 9.74 -21.48 9.88
N SER A 208 10.15 -20.24 9.63
CA SER A 208 11.06 -19.53 10.54
C SER A 208 10.35 -19.10 11.83
N ALA A 209 11.12 -19.02 12.92
CA ALA A 209 10.61 -18.49 14.18
C ALA A 209 10.03 -17.09 14.02
N ALA A 210 10.68 -16.22 13.19
CA ALA A 210 10.20 -14.89 12.90
C ALA A 210 8.81 -14.90 12.24
N ALA A 211 8.55 -15.80 11.28
CA ALA A 211 7.24 -15.91 10.64
C ALA A 211 6.15 -16.33 11.63
N MET A 212 6.47 -17.27 12.53
CA MET A 212 5.56 -17.69 13.60
C MET A 212 5.26 -16.55 14.56
N THR A 213 6.29 -15.86 15.04
CA THR A 213 6.13 -14.68 15.92
C THR A 213 5.31 -13.58 15.26
N LEU A 214 5.47 -13.33 13.97
CA LEU A 214 4.64 -12.35 13.25
C LEU A 214 3.15 -12.74 13.22
N HIS A 215 2.83 -14.03 13.10
CA HIS A 215 1.44 -14.48 13.20
C HIS A 215 0.85 -14.22 14.59
N GLU A 216 1.63 -14.46 15.63
CA GLU A 216 1.23 -14.17 17.02
C GLU A 216 1.02 -12.67 17.23
N ILE A 217 1.97 -11.83 16.81
CA ILE A 217 1.88 -10.35 16.89
C ILE A 217 0.59 -9.84 16.23
N VAL A 218 0.32 -10.26 14.99
CA VAL A 218 -0.88 -9.82 14.26
C VAL A 218 -2.15 -10.30 14.95
N GLY A 219 -2.17 -11.54 15.43
CA GLY A 219 -3.30 -12.12 16.17
C GLY A 219 -3.60 -11.38 17.47
N GLU A 220 -2.59 -11.13 18.29
CA GLU A 220 -2.71 -10.41 19.56
C GLU A 220 -3.12 -8.95 19.36
N ALA A 221 -2.51 -8.27 18.38
CA ALA A 221 -2.87 -6.90 18.04
C ALA A 221 -4.32 -6.80 17.57
N ALA A 222 -4.79 -7.76 16.77
CA ALA A 222 -6.19 -7.83 16.32
C ALA A 222 -7.15 -8.03 17.51
N GLN A 223 -6.85 -8.95 18.43
CA GLN A 223 -7.64 -9.16 19.63
C GLN A 223 -7.70 -7.92 20.51
N ARG A 224 -6.59 -7.18 20.65
CA ARG A 224 -6.49 -5.99 21.49
C ARG A 224 -7.20 -4.78 20.91
N HIS A 225 -7.16 -4.58 19.59
CA HIS A 225 -7.65 -3.36 18.95
C HIS A 225 -8.97 -3.53 18.18
N GLY A 226 -9.42 -4.75 17.97
CA GLY A 226 -10.75 -5.08 17.46
C GLY A 226 -10.91 -5.31 15.97
N PRO A 227 -10.14 -4.72 15.01
CA PRO A 227 -10.25 -5.12 13.63
C PRO A 227 -9.75 -6.56 13.42
N ARG A 228 -10.47 -7.32 12.59
CA ARG A 228 -9.92 -8.60 12.13
C ARG A 228 -8.66 -8.36 11.34
N ALA A 229 -7.65 -9.20 11.55
CA ALA A 229 -6.39 -9.08 10.82
C ALA A 229 -5.89 -10.43 10.32
N SER A 230 -5.16 -10.41 9.24
CA SER A 230 -4.49 -11.57 8.67
C SER A 230 -3.05 -11.25 8.31
N LEU A 231 -2.16 -12.26 8.38
CA LEU A 231 -0.79 -12.16 7.89
C LEU A 231 -0.62 -13.12 6.71
N HIS A 232 -0.08 -12.60 5.62
CA HIS A 232 0.29 -13.35 4.45
C HIS A 232 1.82 -13.40 4.31
N LEU A 233 2.36 -14.57 4.01
CA LEU A 233 3.79 -14.72 3.75
C LEU A 233 4.03 -14.78 2.25
N ALA A 234 4.82 -13.86 1.73
CA ALA A 234 5.16 -13.79 0.32
C ALA A 234 6.59 -14.29 0.11
N ASP A 235 6.75 -15.20 -0.84
CA ASP A 235 8.05 -15.56 -1.37
C ASP A 235 8.37 -14.67 -2.58
N ASN A 236 9.43 -13.88 -2.47
CA ASN A 236 9.90 -13.02 -3.56
C ASN A 236 10.34 -13.81 -4.80
N HIS A 237 10.63 -15.08 -4.65
CA HIS A 237 11.11 -15.93 -5.75
C HIS A 237 10.00 -16.71 -6.45
N GLY A 238 8.74 -16.48 -6.08
CA GLY A 238 7.62 -17.16 -6.71
C GLY A 238 7.61 -18.66 -6.52
N GLY A 239 8.09 -19.12 -5.36
CA GLY A 239 8.33 -20.52 -5.06
C GLY A 239 7.09 -21.37 -4.77
N ALA A 240 7.22 -22.36 -3.91
CA ALA A 240 6.27 -23.45 -3.67
C ALA A 240 4.85 -23.02 -3.23
N ALA A 241 4.70 -21.84 -2.60
CA ALA A 241 3.38 -21.31 -2.18
C ALA A 241 2.43 -21.07 -3.37
N ARG A 242 2.94 -20.74 -4.53
CA ARG A 242 2.16 -20.54 -5.76
C ARG A 242 1.38 -21.76 -6.21
N ARG A 243 1.88 -22.93 -5.92
CA ARG A 243 1.29 -24.19 -6.41
C ARG A 243 0.15 -24.69 -5.54
N LEU A 244 0.04 -24.22 -4.30
CA LEU A 244 -0.92 -24.74 -3.32
C LEU A 244 -2.24 -23.97 -3.31
N ASP A 245 -2.21 -22.65 -3.59
CA ASP A 245 -3.43 -21.81 -3.65
C ASP A 245 -3.34 -20.80 -4.79
N PRO A 246 -3.93 -21.09 -5.96
CA PRO A 246 -3.91 -20.18 -7.11
C PRO A 246 -4.55 -18.81 -6.82
N LEU A 247 -5.58 -18.74 -5.97
CA LEU A 247 -6.21 -17.49 -5.58
C LEU A 247 -5.27 -16.62 -4.73
N TYR A 248 -4.57 -17.26 -3.80
CA TYR A 248 -3.57 -16.59 -2.98
C TYR A 248 -2.42 -16.04 -3.83
N ASP A 249 -1.86 -16.86 -4.71
CA ASP A 249 -0.80 -16.46 -5.62
C ASP A 249 -1.20 -15.26 -6.49
N MET A 250 -2.38 -15.29 -7.07
CA MET A 250 -2.91 -14.20 -7.87
C MET A 250 -3.03 -12.89 -7.07
N LYS A 251 -3.59 -12.95 -5.85
CA LYS A 251 -3.71 -11.79 -4.97
C LYS A 251 -2.34 -11.23 -4.59
N MET A 252 -1.40 -12.08 -4.22
CA MET A 252 -0.06 -11.66 -3.82
C MET A 252 0.74 -11.05 -4.97
N ARG A 253 0.63 -11.60 -6.17
CA ARG A 253 1.22 -10.98 -7.37
C ARG A 253 0.71 -9.56 -7.59
N THR A 254 -0.57 -9.31 -7.41
CA THR A 254 -1.17 -7.97 -7.53
C THR A 254 -0.65 -7.03 -6.43
N VAL A 255 -0.64 -7.47 -5.18
CA VAL A 255 -0.19 -6.69 -4.02
C VAL A 255 1.30 -6.32 -4.16
N LEU A 256 2.16 -7.29 -4.46
CA LEU A 256 3.61 -7.06 -4.53
C LEU A 256 4.04 -6.17 -5.71
N ARG A 257 3.28 -6.16 -6.81
CA ARG A 257 3.55 -5.26 -7.95
C ARG A 257 3.25 -3.81 -7.66
N ARG A 258 2.40 -3.54 -6.68
CA ARG A 258 1.90 -2.22 -6.36
C ARG A 258 2.36 -1.76 -4.97
N VAL A 259 3.55 -2.21 -4.56
CA VAL A 259 4.18 -1.68 -3.36
C VAL A 259 4.31 -0.16 -3.51
N GLY A 260 3.76 0.55 -2.54
CA GLY A 260 3.68 2.00 -2.56
C GLY A 260 2.32 2.58 -2.97
N LEU A 261 1.50 1.83 -3.73
CA LEU A 261 0.11 2.23 -4.01
C LEU A 261 -0.90 1.44 -3.16
N ASP A 262 -0.69 0.13 -3.05
CA ASP A 262 -1.60 -0.80 -2.39
C ASP A 262 -0.95 -1.57 -1.23
N THR A 263 0.32 -1.30 -0.94
CA THR A 263 1.07 -1.89 0.18
C THR A 263 1.96 -0.82 0.81
N ALA A 264 1.79 -0.62 2.10
CA ALA A 264 2.61 0.29 2.89
C ALA A 264 3.58 -0.52 3.75
N VAL A 265 4.89 -0.34 3.54
CA VAL A 265 5.91 -0.97 4.40
C VAL A 265 5.81 -0.39 5.81
N ILE A 266 5.67 -1.24 6.81
CA ILE A 266 5.55 -0.84 8.22
C ILE A 266 6.72 -1.30 9.08
N ALA A 267 7.49 -2.30 8.61
CA ALA A 267 8.71 -2.75 9.26
C ALA A 267 9.68 -3.37 8.23
N GLY A 268 10.98 -3.26 8.48
CA GLY A 268 12.04 -3.88 7.68
C GLY A 268 12.27 -3.24 6.32
N ALA A 269 12.82 -4.01 5.38
CA ALA A 269 13.15 -3.57 4.03
C ALA A 269 11.93 -3.56 3.10
N ALA A 270 11.91 -2.66 2.13
CA ALA A 270 10.94 -2.75 1.04
C ALA A 270 11.18 -4.02 0.20
N PRO A 271 10.12 -4.64 -0.36
CA PRO A 271 10.31 -5.79 -1.24
C PRO A 271 11.08 -5.36 -2.48
N THR A 272 12.07 -6.15 -2.85
CA THR A 272 12.76 -5.96 -4.13
C THR A 272 11.75 -6.23 -5.25
N SER A 273 11.42 -5.22 -6.03
CA SER A 273 10.58 -5.42 -7.20
C SER A 273 11.31 -6.39 -8.13
N SER A 274 10.77 -7.57 -8.33
CA SER A 274 11.20 -8.39 -9.46
C SER A 274 10.73 -7.65 -10.71
N ALA A 275 11.67 -7.05 -11.42
CA ALA A 275 11.43 -6.29 -12.64
C ALA A 275 10.93 -7.15 -13.82
N THR A 276 10.53 -8.37 -13.57
CA THR A 276 9.96 -9.23 -14.59
C THR A 276 8.47 -8.92 -14.71
N PRO A 277 8.02 -8.36 -15.84
CA PRO A 277 6.60 -8.25 -16.13
C PRO A 277 6.06 -9.69 -16.17
N VAL A 278 5.41 -10.14 -15.12
CA VAL A 278 4.66 -11.39 -15.20
C VAL A 278 3.50 -11.10 -16.13
N GLN A 279 3.50 -11.73 -17.29
CA GLN A 279 2.39 -11.67 -18.24
C GLN A 279 1.11 -12.02 -17.48
N THR A 280 0.17 -11.08 -17.42
CA THR A 280 -1.12 -11.30 -16.75
C THR A 280 -1.98 -12.14 -17.67
N ASP A 281 -2.21 -13.38 -17.32
CA ASP A 281 -3.29 -14.16 -17.89
C ASP A 281 -4.61 -13.74 -17.21
N LEU A 282 -5.16 -12.63 -17.69
CA LEU A 282 -6.37 -12.06 -17.12
C LEU A 282 -7.57 -13.02 -17.23
N ALA A 283 -7.67 -13.76 -18.32
CA ALA A 283 -8.74 -14.74 -18.52
C ALA A 283 -8.59 -15.94 -17.56
N GLY A 284 -7.36 -16.42 -17.36
CA GLY A 284 -7.04 -17.45 -16.37
C GLY A 284 -7.27 -16.99 -14.94
N ASP A 285 -6.85 -15.77 -14.59
CA ASP A 285 -7.08 -15.20 -13.27
C ASP A 285 -8.60 -15.05 -12.97
N LEU A 286 -9.41 -14.62 -13.95
CA LEU A 286 -10.87 -14.58 -13.81
C LEU A 286 -11.49 -15.99 -13.68
N ALA A 287 -10.92 -17.00 -14.34
CA ALA A 287 -11.37 -18.38 -14.18
C ALA A 287 -11.11 -18.91 -12.77
N ILE A 288 -9.97 -18.58 -12.16
CA ILE A 288 -9.65 -18.93 -10.77
C ILE A 288 -10.65 -18.28 -9.82
N LEU A 289 -10.96 -17.00 -10.00
CA LEU A 289 -11.95 -16.27 -9.20
C LEU A 289 -13.33 -16.88 -9.33
N HIS A 290 -13.75 -17.23 -10.56
CA HIS A 290 -15.02 -17.89 -10.81
C HIS A 290 -15.12 -19.24 -10.10
N ALA A 291 -14.09 -20.11 -10.25
CA ALA A 291 -14.07 -21.42 -9.60
C ALA A 291 -14.16 -21.30 -8.07
N PHE A 292 -13.47 -20.36 -7.47
CA PHE A 292 -13.55 -20.08 -6.04
C PHE A 292 -14.95 -19.65 -5.62
N ALA A 293 -15.57 -18.71 -6.34
CA ALA A 293 -16.91 -18.21 -6.02
C ALA A 293 -17.96 -19.33 -6.10
N VAL A 294 -17.92 -20.15 -7.15
CA VAL A 294 -18.81 -21.31 -7.31
C VAL A 294 -18.63 -22.33 -6.19
N ALA A 295 -17.38 -22.69 -5.87
CA ALA A 295 -17.09 -23.65 -4.80
C ALA A 295 -17.59 -23.17 -3.43
N ARG A 296 -17.47 -21.87 -3.14
CA ARG A 296 -17.95 -21.28 -1.89
C ARG A 296 -19.48 -21.25 -1.82
N LEU A 297 -20.16 -20.87 -2.89
CA LEU A 297 -21.63 -20.84 -2.94
C LEU A 297 -22.26 -22.23 -2.93
N ALA A 298 -21.54 -23.26 -3.40
CA ALA A 298 -22.00 -24.64 -3.35
C ALA A 298 -21.96 -25.24 -1.93
N ALA A 299 -21.26 -24.63 -1.00
CA ALA A 299 -21.20 -25.09 0.38
C ALA A 299 -22.52 -24.78 1.10
N HIS A 300 -23.14 -25.82 1.67
CA HIS A 300 -24.37 -25.67 2.43
C HIS A 300 -24.06 -25.28 3.88
N HIS A 301 -24.34 -24.03 4.23
CA HIS A 301 -24.16 -23.52 5.58
C HIS A 301 -25.50 -23.46 6.34
N ARG A 302 -25.51 -23.96 7.56
CA ARG A 302 -26.70 -23.94 8.44
C ARG A 302 -26.69 -22.74 9.38
N LYS A 303 -25.50 -22.26 9.74
CA LYS A 303 -25.33 -21.12 10.67
C LYS A 303 -25.26 -19.82 9.89
N GLU A 304 -25.92 -18.80 10.41
CA GLU A 304 -25.94 -17.45 9.83
C GLU A 304 -24.52 -16.87 9.68
N SER A 305 -23.65 -17.05 10.68
CA SER A 305 -22.26 -16.60 10.64
C SER A 305 -21.43 -17.27 9.50
N GLU A 306 -21.75 -18.51 9.15
CA GLU A 306 -21.09 -19.21 8.05
C GLU A 306 -21.59 -18.70 6.69
N ARG A 307 -22.88 -18.35 6.60
CA ARG A 307 -23.51 -17.75 5.42
C ARG A 307 -22.93 -16.36 5.17
N GLU A 308 -22.82 -15.55 6.22
CA GLU A 308 -22.20 -14.23 6.16
C GLU A 308 -20.73 -14.30 5.70
N ASP A 309 -19.92 -15.19 6.28
CA ASP A 309 -18.52 -15.37 5.88
C ASP A 309 -18.41 -15.81 4.42
N THR A 310 -19.29 -16.71 3.97
CA THR A 310 -19.33 -17.15 2.59
C THR A 310 -19.65 -15.99 1.64
N ALA A 311 -20.72 -15.24 1.91
CA ALA A 311 -21.11 -14.10 1.10
C ALA A 311 -19.98 -13.06 1.04
N ARG A 312 -19.37 -12.73 2.18
CA ARG A 312 -18.26 -11.80 2.28
C ARG A 312 -17.05 -12.23 1.44
N ARG A 313 -16.67 -13.50 1.50
CA ARG A 313 -15.56 -14.05 0.70
C ARG A 313 -15.84 -14.02 -0.79
N VAL A 314 -17.04 -14.38 -1.20
CA VAL A 314 -17.47 -14.31 -2.61
C VAL A 314 -17.49 -12.87 -3.10
N LEU A 315 -17.98 -11.93 -2.32
CA LEU A 315 -17.97 -10.50 -2.67
C LEU A 315 -16.52 -9.91 -2.70
N SER A 316 -15.59 -10.47 -1.93
CA SER A 316 -14.18 -10.09 -2.04
C SER A 316 -13.56 -10.50 -3.38
N VAL A 317 -14.03 -11.59 -3.96
CA VAL A 317 -13.64 -12.05 -5.32
C VAL A 317 -14.07 -11.04 -6.38
N LEU A 318 -15.27 -10.50 -6.27
CA LEU A 318 -15.76 -9.45 -7.17
C LEU A 318 -14.83 -8.22 -7.17
N SER A 319 -14.41 -7.76 -5.98
CA SER A 319 -13.44 -6.68 -5.85
C SER A 319 -12.10 -7.01 -6.51
N SER A 320 -11.65 -8.25 -6.37
CA SER A 320 -10.39 -8.72 -6.97
C SER A 320 -10.48 -8.72 -8.49
N ALA A 321 -11.59 -9.16 -9.06
CA ALA A 321 -11.83 -9.14 -10.51
C ALA A 321 -11.78 -7.71 -11.08
N GLY A 322 -12.49 -6.77 -10.46
CA GLY A 322 -12.48 -5.38 -10.89
C GLY A 322 -11.08 -4.78 -10.86
N ARG A 323 -10.31 -5.06 -9.80
CA ARG A 323 -8.93 -4.59 -9.67
C ARG A 323 -7.99 -5.18 -10.72
N LEU A 324 -8.12 -6.46 -11.05
CA LEU A 324 -7.34 -7.11 -12.11
C LEU A 324 -7.58 -6.45 -13.46
N LEU A 325 -8.84 -6.17 -13.79
CA LEU A 325 -9.21 -5.50 -15.05
C LEU A 325 -8.60 -4.12 -15.16
N VAL A 326 -8.69 -3.32 -14.10
CA VAL A 326 -8.11 -1.96 -14.07
C VAL A 326 -6.58 -2.02 -14.12
N THR A 327 -5.94 -2.90 -13.34
CA THR A 327 -4.48 -3.02 -13.33
C THR A 327 -3.91 -3.40 -14.70
N GLY A 328 -4.63 -4.20 -15.47
CA GLY A 328 -4.20 -4.60 -16.82
C GLY A 328 -4.24 -3.48 -17.86
N ARG A 329 -5.07 -2.45 -17.66
CA ARG A 329 -5.28 -1.36 -18.62
C ARG A 329 -4.78 0.01 -18.16
N ALA A 330 -4.89 0.30 -16.88
CA ALA A 330 -4.54 1.57 -16.26
C ALA A 330 -3.80 1.33 -14.94
N PRO A 331 -2.55 0.92 -14.99
CA PRO A 331 -1.77 0.52 -13.80
C PRO A 331 -1.54 1.67 -12.81
N GLU A 332 -1.71 2.92 -13.24
CA GLU A 332 -1.61 4.14 -12.42
C GLU A 332 -2.86 4.43 -11.58
N VAL A 333 -4.00 3.83 -11.93
CA VAL A 333 -5.26 4.08 -11.24
C VAL A 333 -5.23 3.44 -9.85
N SER A 334 -5.74 4.16 -8.87
CA SER A 334 -5.97 3.62 -7.52
C SER A 334 -6.92 2.41 -7.57
N LEU A 335 -6.60 1.36 -6.81
CA LEU A 335 -7.44 0.16 -6.72
C LEU A 335 -8.44 0.19 -5.56
N ARG A 336 -8.82 1.37 -5.07
CA ARG A 336 -10.02 1.47 -4.24
C ARG A 336 -11.25 1.04 -5.04
N LEU A 337 -12.20 0.45 -4.36
CA LEU A 337 -13.37 -0.09 -5.04
C LEU A 337 -14.13 0.97 -5.84
N LEU A 338 -14.25 2.18 -5.30
CA LEU A 338 -14.92 3.27 -5.98
C LEU A 338 -14.17 3.76 -7.22
N ASP A 339 -12.83 3.82 -7.15
CA ASP A 339 -11.99 4.22 -8.29
C ASP A 339 -11.98 3.15 -9.37
N VAL A 340 -12.04 1.88 -8.98
CA VAL A 340 -12.22 0.75 -9.88
C VAL A 340 -13.57 0.84 -10.60
N VAL A 341 -14.66 1.12 -9.89
CA VAL A 341 -15.99 1.30 -10.48
C VAL A 341 -15.99 2.46 -11.49
N GLU A 342 -15.31 3.55 -11.16
CA GLU A 342 -15.18 4.71 -12.05
C GLU A 342 -14.36 4.38 -13.30
N ALA A 343 -13.21 3.75 -13.13
CA ALA A 343 -12.34 3.35 -14.24
C ALA A 343 -13.00 2.35 -15.19
N LEU A 344 -13.98 1.58 -14.70
CA LEU A 344 -14.77 0.65 -15.51
C LEU A 344 -15.96 1.31 -16.22
N ARG A 345 -16.17 2.62 -16.11
CA ARG A 345 -17.28 3.31 -16.79
C ARG A 345 -17.22 3.25 -18.30
N GLU A 346 -16.03 3.26 -18.86
CA GLU A 346 -15.80 3.17 -20.31
C GLU A 346 -15.96 1.75 -20.85
N TRP A 347 -16.17 0.78 -19.97
CA TRP A 347 -16.47 -0.58 -20.38
C TRP A 347 -17.96 -0.65 -20.71
N PRO A 348 -18.33 -1.35 -21.80
CA PRO A 348 -19.74 -1.58 -22.12
C PRO A 348 -20.45 -2.15 -20.91
N ASP A 349 -21.73 -1.84 -20.75
CA ASP A 349 -22.56 -2.16 -19.57
C ASP A 349 -22.30 -3.57 -19.03
N SER A 350 -21.29 -3.66 -18.18
CA SER A 350 -20.88 -4.94 -17.61
C SER A 350 -21.62 -5.15 -16.30
N GLU A 351 -22.23 -6.29 -16.17
CA GLU A 351 -22.84 -6.72 -14.92
C GLU A 351 -21.84 -6.63 -13.76
N LEU A 352 -20.56 -6.90 -14.03
CA LEU A 352 -19.48 -6.77 -13.07
C LEU A 352 -19.40 -5.35 -12.48
N ARG A 353 -19.45 -4.32 -13.31
CA ARG A 353 -19.38 -2.92 -12.84
C ARG A 353 -20.59 -2.54 -11.98
N LEU A 354 -21.79 -2.92 -12.43
CA LEU A 354 -23.01 -2.64 -11.68
C LEU A 354 -22.99 -3.36 -10.33
N LEU A 355 -22.56 -4.60 -10.32
CA LEU A 355 -22.46 -5.40 -9.11
C LEU A 355 -21.38 -4.87 -8.15
N LEU A 356 -20.23 -4.38 -8.67
CA LEU A 356 -19.20 -3.71 -7.88
C LEU A 356 -19.73 -2.44 -7.20
N ARG A 357 -20.51 -1.63 -7.91
CA ARG A 357 -21.14 -0.43 -7.36
C ARG A 357 -22.13 -0.78 -6.25
N ASP A 358 -22.99 -1.78 -6.49
CA ASP A 358 -23.98 -2.21 -5.52
C ASP A 358 -23.29 -2.81 -4.27
N TYR A 359 -22.20 -3.52 -4.46
CA TYR A 359 -21.38 -4.04 -3.37
C TYR A 359 -20.69 -2.92 -2.57
N ASP A 360 -20.13 -1.90 -3.22
CA ASP A 360 -19.51 -0.78 -2.50
C ASP A 360 -20.56 -0.01 -1.69
N ALA A 361 -21.75 0.22 -2.23
CA ALA A 361 -22.87 0.81 -1.52
C ALA A 361 -23.29 -0.03 -0.30
N TYR A 362 -23.41 -1.33 -0.44
CA TYR A 362 -23.71 -2.26 0.64
C TYR A 362 -22.67 -2.19 1.78
N ARG A 363 -21.37 -2.21 1.46
CA ARG A 363 -20.29 -2.08 2.43
C ARG A 363 -20.39 -0.78 3.23
N ARG A 364 -20.61 0.34 2.54
CA ARG A 364 -20.67 1.68 3.15
C ARG A 364 -21.91 1.89 4.01
N ALA A 365 -22.99 1.20 3.72
CA ALA A 365 -24.21 1.20 4.53
C ALA A 365 -24.08 0.40 5.84
N GLY A 366 -22.90 -0.19 6.11
CA GLY A 366 -22.63 -0.95 7.33
C GLY A 366 -22.73 -2.46 7.16
N ALA A 367 -23.06 -2.96 5.97
CA ALA A 367 -23.04 -4.38 5.61
C ALA A 367 -23.83 -5.31 6.59
N ASN A 368 -24.97 -4.85 7.09
CA ASN A 368 -25.72 -5.53 8.16
C ASN A 368 -26.86 -6.42 7.63
N ASP A 369 -27.13 -6.44 6.33
CA ASP A 369 -28.18 -7.25 5.72
C ASP A 369 -27.56 -8.48 5.03
N ILE A 370 -27.63 -9.63 5.71
CA ILE A 370 -27.09 -10.89 5.21
C ILE A 370 -27.81 -11.36 3.93
N GLU A 371 -29.12 -11.15 3.82
CA GLU A 371 -29.86 -11.56 2.63
C GLU A 371 -29.47 -10.72 1.42
N GLN A 372 -29.18 -9.42 1.62
CA GLN A 372 -28.64 -8.58 0.56
C GLN A 372 -27.23 -9.04 0.16
N ALA A 373 -26.37 -9.40 1.11
CA ALA A 373 -25.05 -9.96 0.83
C ALA A 373 -25.14 -11.24 -0.01
N GLU A 374 -26.02 -12.15 0.36
CA GLU A 374 -26.24 -13.40 -0.37
C GLU A 374 -26.78 -13.16 -1.78
N ARG A 375 -27.75 -12.26 -1.94
CA ARG A 375 -28.28 -11.87 -3.28
C ARG A 375 -27.17 -11.29 -4.17
N LEU A 376 -26.31 -10.44 -3.63
CA LEU A 376 -25.16 -9.91 -4.37
C LEU A 376 -24.15 -11.01 -4.70
N ALA A 377 -23.81 -11.84 -3.72
CA ALA A 377 -22.84 -12.94 -3.88
C ALA A 377 -23.29 -13.96 -4.95
N ALA A 378 -24.57 -14.29 -4.99
CA ALA A 378 -25.12 -15.22 -5.96
C ALA A 378 -24.94 -14.77 -7.43
N ARG A 379 -24.82 -13.47 -7.67
CA ARG A 379 -24.62 -12.90 -9.01
C ARG A 379 -23.15 -12.90 -9.47
N VAL A 380 -22.22 -13.08 -8.56
CA VAL A 380 -20.77 -12.96 -8.85
C VAL A 380 -20.30 -13.95 -9.93
N PRO A 381 -20.64 -15.24 -9.89
CA PRO A 381 -20.22 -16.17 -10.93
C PRO A 381 -20.66 -15.76 -12.34
N GLY A 382 -21.91 -15.36 -12.50
CA GLY A 382 -22.46 -14.90 -13.80
C GLY A 382 -21.71 -13.68 -14.33
N ALA A 383 -21.47 -12.69 -13.48
CA ALA A 383 -20.71 -11.49 -13.84
C ALA A 383 -19.28 -11.81 -14.30
N LEU A 384 -18.60 -12.77 -13.64
CA LEU A 384 -17.24 -13.19 -14.01
C LEU A 384 -17.20 -13.92 -15.37
N VAL A 385 -18.20 -14.78 -15.64
CA VAL A 385 -18.31 -15.48 -16.93
C VAL A 385 -18.55 -14.48 -18.05
N ALA A 386 -19.49 -13.55 -17.90
CA ALA A 386 -19.78 -12.51 -18.88
C ALA A 386 -18.54 -11.66 -19.19
N THR A 387 -17.83 -11.24 -18.16
CA THR A 387 -16.59 -10.44 -18.31
C THR A 387 -15.51 -11.21 -19.05
N ARG A 388 -15.33 -12.50 -18.76
CA ARG A 388 -14.34 -13.35 -19.44
C ARG A 388 -14.68 -13.53 -20.91
N SER A 389 -15.95 -13.71 -21.26
CA SER A 389 -16.40 -13.83 -22.67
C SER A 389 -16.08 -12.56 -23.47
N MET A 390 -16.34 -11.38 -22.91
CA MET A 390 -16.01 -10.09 -23.53
C MET A 390 -14.49 -9.93 -23.79
N LEU A 391 -13.64 -10.39 -22.88
CA LEU A 391 -12.20 -10.34 -23.06
C LEU A 391 -11.72 -11.23 -24.21
N ASN A 392 -12.28 -12.43 -24.32
CA ASN A 392 -11.93 -13.37 -25.38
C ASN A 392 -12.36 -12.85 -26.76
N GLU A 393 -13.53 -12.22 -26.86
CA GLU A 393 -14.01 -11.59 -28.09
C GLU A 393 -13.11 -10.41 -28.53
N SER A 394 -12.69 -9.58 -27.57
CA SER A 394 -11.78 -8.44 -27.81
C SER A 394 -10.36 -8.86 -28.22
N ALA A 395 -9.93 -10.05 -27.86
CA ALA A 395 -8.61 -10.59 -28.21
C ALA A 395 -8.62 -11.26 -29.61
N SER A 396 -9.81 -11.47 -30.18
CA SER A 396 -10.01 -12.12 -31.48
C SER A 396 -10.20 -11.13 -32.65
N LEU A 397 -10.27 -9.83 -32.31
CA LEU A 397 -10.33 -8.69 -33.24
C LEU A 397 -8.97 -7.98 -33.31
#